data_d23ac436f76fa66df04619a0013d3fac
#
_entry.id   d23ac436f76fa66df04619a0013d3fac
#
_cell.length_a   1.000
_cell.length_b   1.000
_cell.length_c   1.000
_cell.angle_alpha   90.00
_cell.angle_beta   90.00
_cell.angle_gamma   90.00
#
_symmetry.space_group_name_H-M   'P 1'
#
loop_
_entity.id
_entity.type
_entity.pdbx_description
1 polymer ?
#
loop_
_entity_poly.entity_id
_entity_poly.type
_entity_poly.pdbx_seq_one_letter_code
_entity_poly.pdbx_strand_id
1 'polypeptide(L)'
;IESLRRFDPDGPLDAVQAVIPMTGEVIEIRLAAPRPHVLQMLAQPQMAIFSRDGGTGPYRRKAWGKAIILTPVDRLSGGDEPEETPIPVWQTRVIRAERAALAIVRFRERQAALVLGGRLTDLPLLVPAGIDRNAVRADPVQGLLGLAVTGRGRLLDNAAVRAAINMAIDRSQLPALLPIGGWATSDRLIPDQLDLGRPPTEHDWAALSMDERRAQASATITRWRTDRGPPPPLRIALPQGPGATLLFGLLRRDLGAIGLTARRVPLSSDADLRLVDEVAAYDSALWYLGRVGCARKIHCSNDADAQLQAASLASSPTERATRVAQAEALMVAHNGYIPLGAPIRWSLVSKRLNGFLPSPRARHPLNHLFRRTN
;
A
#
# COMPACT_ATOMS: atom_id res chain seq x y z
N ILE A 1 -10.70 7.64 -22.55
CA ILE A 1 -9.95 8.72 -21.87
C ILE A 1 -10.55 8.95 -20.48
N GLU A 2 -11.85 9.13 -20.37
CA GLU A 2 -12.53 9.41 -19.09
C GLU A 2 -12.43 8.24 -18.09
N SER A 3 -12.50 7.01 -18.57
CA SER A 3 -12.25 5.82 -17.74
C SER A 3 -10.80 5.75 -17.23
N LEU A 4 -9.81 6.13 -18.04
CA LEU A 4 -8.42 6.21 -17.65
C LEU A 4 -8.18 7.25 -16.55
N ARG A 5 -8.81 8.42 -16.64
CA ARG A 5 -8.72 9.49 -15.63
C ARG A 5 -9.33 9.09 -14.29
N ARG A 6 -10.37 8.24 -14.28
CA ARG A 6 -10.99 7.75 -13.05
C ARG A 6 -10.10 6.83 -12.22
N PHE A 7 -9.15 6.14 -12.84
CA PHE A 7 -8.25 5.21 -12.14
C PHE A 7 -7.06 5.89 -11.47
N ASP A 8 -6.67 7.04 -11.95
CA ASP A 8 -5.60 7.84 -11.36
C ASP A 8 -5.89 9.33 -11.50
N PRO A 9 -6.84 9.86 -10.71
CA PRO A 9 -7.24 11.26 -10.79
C PRO A 9 -6.11 12.23 -10.44
N ASP A 10 -5.07 11.76 -9.75
CA ASP A 10 -3.95 12.57 -9.25
C ASP A 10 -2.64 12.25 -9.98
N GLY A 11 -2.69 11.41 -11.00
CA GLY A 11 -1.49 10.85 -11.61
C GLY A 11 -1.26 11.23 -13.06
N PRO A 12 -0.23 10.63 -13.69
CA PRO A 12 0.18 10.94 -15.06
C PRO A 12 -0.87 10.64 -16.14
N LEU A 13 -1.97 9.95 -15.79
CA LEU A 13 -3.07 9.71 -16.74
C LEU A 13 -3.90 10.96 -17.04
N ASP A 14 -3.84 11.99 -16.20
CA ASP A 14 -4.41 13.32 -16.51
C ASP A 14 -3.82 13.94 -17.76
N ALA A 15 -2.59 13.56 -18.11
CA ALA A 15 -1.93 14.04 -19.31
C ALA A 15 -2.38 13.35 -20.59
N VAL A 16 -3.24 12.32 -20.54
CA VAL A 16 -3.73 11.64 -21.75
C VAL A 16 -4.72 12.55 -22.48
N GLN A 17 -4.32 13.04 -23.64
CA GLN A 17 -5.18 13.86 -24.51
C GLN A 17 -6.06 13.01 -25.40
N ALA A 18 -5.50 11.95 -26.00
CA ALA A 18 -6.21 11.08 -26.92
C ALA A 18 -5.71 9.63 -26.85
N VAL A 19 -6.63 8.71 -27.14
CA VAL A 19 -6.31 7.31 -27.43
C VAL A 19 -6.93 7.00 -28.78
N ILE A 20 -6.09 6.72 -29.77
CA ILE A 20 -6.48 6.61 -31.18
C ILE A 20 -6.11 5.21 -31.68
N PRO A 21 -7.07 4.41 -32.14
CA PRO A 21 -6.76 3.17 -32.87
C PRO A 21 -6.25 3.55 -34.25
N MET A 22 -4.97 3.25 -34.53
CA MET A 22 -4.36 3.52 -35.83
C MET A 22 -4.57 2.38 -36.82
N THR A 23 -4.43 1.17 -36.33
CA THR A 23 -4.67 -0.09 -37.10
C THR A 23 -5.30 -1.14 -36.18
N GLY A 24 -5.53 -2.34 -36.68
CA GLY A 24 -5.99 -3.48 -35.88
C GLY A 24 -5.04 -3.88 -34.74
N GLU A 25 -3.79 -3.46 -34.82
CA GLU A 25 -2.72 -3.87 -33.88
C GLU A 25 -2.03 -2.68 -33.19
N VAL A 26 -2.30 -1.45 -33.62
CA VAL A 26 -1.58 -0.25 -33.15
C VAL A 26 -2.54 0.75 -32.50
N ILE A 27 -2.24 1.12 -31.29
CA ILE A 27 -2.94 2.18 -30.53
C ILE A 27 -1.94 3.31 -30.28
N GLU A 28 -2.29 4.53 -30.70
CA GLU A 28 -1.54 5.74 -30.37
C GLU A 28 -2.16 6.37 -29.10
N ILE A 29 -1.30 6.66 -28.11
CA ILE A 29 -1.68 7.43 -26.91
C ILE A 29 -0.95 8.76 -26.95
N ARG A 30 -1.72 9.85 -27.10
CA ARG A 30 -1.19 11.23 -27.10
C ARG A 30 -1.21 11.79 -25.70
N LEU A 31 -0.08 12.33 -25.28
CA LEU A 31 0.10 12.99 -23.99
C LEU A 31 0.24 14.49 -24.15
N ALA A 32 -0.34 15.26 -23.24
CA ALA A 32 -0.23 16.72 -23.17
C ALA A 32 1.18 17.17 -22.76
N ALA A 33 1.87 16.33 -22.00
CA ALA A 33 3.24 16.55 -21.51
C ALA A 33 3.95 15.20 -21.33
N PRO A 34 5.29 15.15 -21.32
CA PRO A 34 6.05 13.94 -21.05
C PRO A 34 5.64 13.32 -19.70
N ARG A 35 5.46 11.99 -19.69
CA ARG A 35 5.11 11.22 -18.48
C ARG A 35 6.01 9.97 -18.41
N PRO A 36 7.11 10.01 -17.68
CA PRO A 36 8.12 8.94 -17.70
C PRO A 36 7.57 7.59 -17.23
N HIS A 37 6.56 7.57 -16.35
CA HIS A 37 6.01 6.34 -15.79
C HIS A 37 4.71 5.85 -16.44
N VAL A 38 4.29 6.45 -17.56
CA VAL A 38 3.01 6.10 -18.21
C VAL A 38 2.93 4.61 -18.60
N LEU A 39 4.02 4.00 -19.06
CA LEU A 39 4.04 2.58 -19.39
C LEU A 39 3.87 1.69 -18.16
N GLN A 40 4.49 2.04 -17.03
CA GLN A 40 4.32 1.33 -15.77
C GLN A 40 2.88 1.44 -15.25
N MET A 41 2.23 2.57 -15.47
CA MET A 41 0.82 2.75 -15.13
C MET A 41 -0.08 1.93 -16.03
N LEU A 42 0.17 1.93 -17.34
CA LEU A 42 -0.59 1.11 -18.30
C LEU A 42 -0.43 -0.40 -18.06
N ALA A 43 0.71 -0.81 -17.50
CA ALA A 43 0.97 -2.21 -17.14
C ALA A 43 0.19 -2.69 -15.89
N GLN A 44 -0.57 -1.81 -15.22
CA GLN A 44 -1.36 -2.23 -14.06
C GLN A 44 -2.60 -3.03 -14.51
N PRO A 45 -3.03 -4.05 -13.71
CA PRO A 45 -4.23 -4.84 -14.03
C PRO A 45 -5.52 -4.04 -14.18
N GLN A 46 -5.60 -2.87 -13.53
CA GLN A 46 -6.75 -1.95 -13.68
C GLN A 46 -6.85 -1.35 -15.08
N MET A 47 -5.71 -1.35 -15.80
CA MET A 47 -5.59 -0.85 -17.16
C MET A 47 -5.72 -1.95 -18.21
N ALA A 48 -6.11 -3.18 -17.80
CA ALA A 48 -6.33 -4.28 -18.73
C ALA A 48 -7.35 -3.89 -19.80
N ILE A 49 -7.05 -4.25 -21.04
CA ILE A 49 -7.94 -4.03 -22.18
C ILE A 49 -9.02 -5.10 -22.18
N PHE A 50 -10.28 -4.66 -22.22
CA PHE A 50 -11.45 -5.52 -22.29
C PHE A 50 -12.19 -5.29 -23.60
N SER A 51 -12.66 -6.38 -24.22
CA SER A 51 -13.65 -6.34 -25.29
C SER A 51 -15.06 -6.56 -24.72
N ARG A 52 -16.09 -6.39 -25.57
CA ARG A 52 -17.49 -6.73 -25.19
C ARG A 52 -17.65 -8.21 -24.84
N ASP A 53 -16.85 -9.07 -25.45
CA ASP A 53 -16.91 -10.53 -25.31
C ASP A 53 -16.02 -11.06 -24.17
N GLY A 54 -15.39 -10.16 -23.40
CA GLY A 54 -14.54 -10.48 -22.27
C GLY A 54 -13.11 -9.98 -22.41
N GLY A 55 -12.24 -10.36 -21.47
CA GLY A 55 -10.82 -9.98 -21.44
C GLY A 55 -9.94 -10.98 -22.19
N THR A 56 -8.70 -10.56 -22.45
CA THR A 56 -7.66 -11.40 -23.07
C THR A 56 -6.89 -12.26 -22.05
N GLY A 57 -7.41 -12.39 -20.83
CA GLY A 57 -6.78 -13.17 -19.76
C GLY A 57 -6.81 -14.68 -20.00
N PRO A 58 -6.01 -15.45 -19.24
CA PRO A 58 -5.85 -16.89 -19.42
C PRO A 58 -7.04 -17.73 -18.92
N TYR A 59 -8.08 -17.10 -18.36
CA TYR A 59 -9.22 -17.81 -17.78
C TYR A 59 -10.55 -17.20 -18.19
N ARG A 60 -11.54 -18.06 -18.39
CA ARG A 60 -12.96 -17.72 -18.35
C ARG A 60 -13.47 -17.87 -16.92
N ARG A 61 -14.30 -16.93 -16.46
CA ARG A 61 -14.89 -16.96 -15.13
C ARG A 61 -16.37 -17.38 -15.18
N LYS A 62 -16.79 -18.21 -14.22
CA LYS A 62 -18.18 -18.57 -13.98
C LYS A 62 -18.50 -18.45 -12.51
N ALA A 63 -19.60 -17.79 -12.16
CA ALA A 63 -20.09 -17.77 -10.78
C ALA A 63 -20.60 -19.17 -10.38
N TRP A 64 -20.29 -19.58 -9.14
CA TRP A 64 -20.73 -20.85 -8.57
C TRP A 64 -21.05 -20.63 -7.07
N GLY A 65 -22.29 -20.30 -6.78
CA GLY A 65 -22.72 -19.90 -5.44
C GLY A 65 -21.90 -18.70 -4.91
N LYS A 66 -21.20 -18.89 -3.79
CA LYS A 66 -20.31 -17.87 -3.20
C LYS A 66 -18.87 -17.96 -3.72
N ALA A 67 -18.61 -18.76 -4.74
CA ALA A 67 -17.30 -18.93 -5.35
C ALA A 67 -17.30 -18.47 -6.81
N ILE A 68 -16.11 -18.33 -7.36
CA ILE A 68 -15.87 -18.12 -8.79
C ILE A 68 -15.03 -19.28 -9.28
N ILE A 69 -15.48 -19.94 -10.35
CA ILE A 69 -14.70 -20.92 -11.08
C ILE A 69 -13.97 -20.21 -12.21
N LEU A 70 -12.68 -20.44 -12.30
CA LEU A 70 -11.82 -20.01 -13.39
C LEU A 70 -11.42 -21.25 -14.21
N THR A 71 -11.82 -21.26 -15.46
CA THR A 71 -11.50 -22.32 -16.44
C THR A 71 -10.52 -21.76 -17.46
N PRO A 72 -9.41 -22.43 -17.78
CA PRO A 72 -8.49 -21.99 -18.81
C PRO A 72 -9.18 -21.69 -20.13
N VAL A 73 -8.73 -20.66 -20.83
CA VAL A 73 -9.10 -20.43 -22.23
C VAL A 73 -8.21 -21.33 -23.08
N ASP A 74 -8.78 -22.26 -23.78
CA ASP A 74 -8.03 -23.08 -24.71
C ASP A 74 -7.58 -22.22 -25.90
N ARG A 75 -6.28 -22.00 -26.00
CA ARG A 75 -5.65 -21.21 -27.06
C ARG A 75 -4.99 -22.09 -28.12
N LEU A 76 -5.04 -23.40 -27.94
CA LEU A 76 -4.33 -24.34 -28.83
C LEU A 76 -5.19 -24.85 -29.96
N SER A 77 -6.46 -24.52 -29.97
CA SER A 77 -7.35 -24.87 -31.12
C SER A 77 -7.14 -23.85 -32.25
N GLY A 78 -6.01 -23.96 -32.93
CA GLY A 78 -5.78 -23.31 -34.23
C GLY A 78 -6.36 -24.10 -35.42
N GLY A 79 -7.29 -25.02 -35.14
CA GLY A 79 -8.01 -25.78 -36.16
C GLY A 79 -9.49 -25.37 -36.19
N ASP A 80 -10.09 -25.45 -37.34
CA ASP A 80 -11.46 -25.02 -37.63
C ASP A 80 -12.59 -25.81 -36.91
N GLU A 81 -12.26 -26.78 -36.07
CA GLU A 81 -13.20 -27.44 -35.17
C GLU A 81 -12.68 -27.46 -33.74
N PRO A 82 -13.51 -27.00 -32.74
CA PRO A 82 -13.18 -27.14 -31.34
C PRO A 82 -13.32 -28.63 -30.97
N GLU A 83 -12.21 -29.34 -30.86
CA GLU A 83 -12.19 -30.59 -30.12
C GLU A 83 -12.52 -30.24 -28.66
N GLU A 84 -13.70 -30.59 -28.20
CA GLU A 84 -14.13 -30.49 -26.79
C GLU A 84 -13.32 -31.48 -25.93
N THR A 85 -12.03 -31.33 -25.88
CA THR A 85 -11.22 -32.05 -24.88
C THR A 85 -11.62 -31.55 -23.50
N PRO A 86 -12.10 -32.42 -22.60
CA PRO A 86 -12.52 -31.99 -21.27
C PRO A 86 -11.37 -31.33 -20.53
N ILE A 87 -11.56 -30.07 -20.13
CA ILE A 87 -10.53 -29.33 -19.38
C ILE A 87 -10.25 -30.10 -18.09
N PRO A 88 -9.01 -30.54 -17.85
CA PRO A 88 -8.68 -31.29 -16.65
C PRO A 88 -9.00 -30.47 -15.38
N VAL A 89 -9.63 -31.09 -14.40
CA VAL A 89 -10.06 -30.45 -13.14
C VAL A 89 -8.89 -29.76 -12.44
N TRP A 90 -7.67 -30.27 -12.56
CA TRP A 90 -6.46 -29.69 -11.95
C TRP A 90 -6.05 -28.34 -12.59
N GLN A 91 -6.52 -28.02 -13.79
CA GLN A 91 -6.32 -26.72 -14.42
C GLN A 91 -7.36 -25.68 -13.99
N THR A 92 -8.49 -26.11 -13.46
CA THR A 92 -9.54 -25.24 -12.96
C THR A 92 -9.14 -24.63 -11.61
N ARG A 93 -9.49 -23.36 -11.38
CA ARG A 93 -9.29 -22.68 -10.10
C ARG A 93 -10.63 -22.31 -9.50
N VAL A 94 -10.80 -22.59 -8.21
CA VAL A 94 -11.97 -22.17 -7.43
C VAL A 94 -11.54 -21.08 -6.48
N ILE A 95 -12.07 -19.88 -6.64
CA ILE A 95 -11.77 -18.73 -5.82
C ILE A 95 -12.94 -18.43 -4.88
N ARG A 96 -12.65 -18.22 -3.62
CA ARG A 96 -13.60 -17.79 -2.59
C ARG A 96 -13.12 -16.49 -1.96
N ALA A 97 -13.98 -15.48 -1.94
CA ALA A 97 -13.76 -14.27 -1.16
C ALA A 97 -14.41 -14.45 0.21
N GLU A 98 -13.58 -14.52 1.25
CA GLU A 98 -14.06 -14.76 2.61
C GLU A 98 -13.19 -14.02 3.64
N ARG A 99 -13.65 -13.98 4.88
CA ARG A 99 -12.87 -13.37 5.97
C ARG A 99 -11.58 -14.15 6.23
N ALA A 100 -10.50 -13.46 6.57
CA ALA A 100 -9.18 -14.04 6.79
C ALA A 100 -9.21 -15.25 7.76
N ALA A 101 -9.92 -15.14 8.88
CA ALA A 101 -10.02 -16.24 9.85
C ALA A 101 -10.58 -17.52 9.22
N LEU A 102 -11.61 -17.43 8.37
CA LEU A 102 -12.19 -18.59 7.69
C LEU A 102 -11.24 -19.13 6.62
N ALA A 103 -10.60 -18.27 5.85
CA ALA A 103 -9.61 -18.67 4.84
C ALA A 103 -8.42 -19.42 5.49
N ILE A 104 -7.93 -18.93 6.63
CA ILE A 104 -6.85 -19.57 7.40
C ILE A 104 -7.28 -20.95 7.92
N VAL A 105 -8.51 -21.08 8.44
CA VAL A 105 -9.04 -22.39 8.89
C VAL A 105 -9.15 -23.36 7.71
N ARG A 106 -9.69 -22.93 6.57
CA ARG A 106 -9.75 -23.78 5.37
C ARG A 106 -8.37 -24.23 4.89
N PHE A 107 -7.39 -23.37 4.98
CA PHE A 107 -6.02 -23.73 4.63
C PHE A 107 -5.47 -24.80 5.61
N ARG A 108 -5.64 -24.61 6.90
CA ARG A 108 -5.25 -25.57 7.93
C ARG A 108 -5.91 -26.94 7.73
N GLU A 109 -7.21 -26.96 7.42
CA GLU A 109 -7.99 -28.16 7.15
C GLU A 109 -7.76 -28.73 5.71
N ARG A 110 -6.79 -28.18 4.97
CA ARG A 110 -6.45 -28.61 3.59
C ARG A 110 -7.60 -28.47 2.57
N GLN A 111 -8.61 -27.65 2.89
CA GLN A 111 -9.72 -27.31 1.98
C GLN A 111 -9.33 -26.21 1.00
N ALA A 112 -8.26 -25.47 1.27
CA ALA A 112 -7.64 -24.50 0.37
C ALA A 112 -6.15 -24.80 0.25
N ALA A 113 -5.61 -24.69 -0.97
CA ALA A 113 -4.17 -24.85 -1.22
C ALA A 113 -3.43 -23.52 -1.19
N LEU A 114 -4.16 -22.42 -1.27
CA LEU A 114 -3.62 -21.06 -1.35
C LEU A 114 -4.57 -20.10 -0.63
N VAL A 115 -4.01 -19.19 0.16
CA VAL A 115 -4.71 -17.99 0.69
C VAL A 115 -3.92 -16.78 0.25
N LEU A 116 -4.58 -15.81 -0.37
CA LEU A 116 -3.98 -14.57 -0.86
C LEU A 116 -4.57 -13.36 -0.12
N GLY A 117 -3.87 -12.24 -0.16
CA GLY A 117 -4.38 -10.96 0.31
C GLY A 117 -4.27 -10.75 1.82
N GLY A 118 -3.43 -11.53 2.50
CA GLY A 118 -3.12 -11.33 3.91
C GLY A 118 -2.48 -9.96 4.17
N ARG A 119 -2.89 -9.31 5.26
CA ARG A 119 -2.44 -7.97 5.67
C ARG A 119 -1.96 -7.97 7.11
N LEU A 120 -1.42 -6.83 7.55
CA LEU A 120 -1.03 -6.62 8.95
C LEU A 120 -2.17 -6.93 9.93
N THR A 121 -3.43 -6.61 9.55
CA THR A 121 -4.61 -6.79 10.40
C THR A 121 -4.83 -8.22 10.83
N ASP A 122 -4.51 -9.16 9.97
CA ASP A 122 -4.86 -10.57 10.11
C ASP A 122 -3.65 -11.45 10.49
N LEU A 123 -2.45 -10.89 10.37
CA LEU A 123 -1.20 -11.61 10.63
C LEU A 123 -1.17 -12.33 12.01
N PRO A 124 -1.63 -11.72 13.13
CA PRO A 124 -1.65 -12.40 14.42
C PRO A 124 -2.58 -13.61 14.52
N LEU A 125 -3.47 -13.84 13.54
CA LEU A 125 -4.33 -15.02 13.50
C LEU A 125 -3.56 -16.30 13.16
N LEU A 126 -2.38 -16.19 12.53
CA LEU A 126 -1.62 -17.34 12.03
C LEU A 126 -1.09 -18.23 13.16
N VAL A 127 -0.61 -17.62 14.24
CA VAL A 127 -0.03 -18.34 15.39
C VAL A 127 -1.09 -19.18 16.11
N PRO A 128 -2.22 -18.62 16.60
CA PRO A 128 -3.25 -19.41 17.27
C PRO A 128 -3.94 -20.43 16.35
N ALA A 129 -3.91 -20.20 15.03
CA ALA A 129 -4.41 -21.18 14.06
C ALA A 129 -3.43 -22.34 13.82
N GLY A 130 -2.22 -22.35 14.40
CA GLY A 130 -1.22 -23.39 14.22
C GLY A 130 -0.67 -23.48 12.80
N ILE A 131 -0.59 -22.37 12.10
CA ILE A 131 -0.06 -22.34 10.74
C ILE A 131 1.47 -22.53 10.76
N ASP A 132 1.96 -23.50 9.98
CA ASP A 132 3.40 -23.70 9.76
C ASP A 132 4.03 -22.44 9.16
N ARG A 133 5.08 -21.93 9.80
CA ARG A 133 5.81 -20.74 9.31
C ARG A 133 6.31 -20.93 7.88
N ASN A 134 6.66 -22.15 7.50
CA ASN A 134 7.09 -22.48 6.14
C ASN A 134 5.96 -22.40 5.10
N ALA A 135 4.71 -22.30 5.50
CA ALA A 135 3.59 -22.07 4.59
C ALA A 135 3.34 -20.58 4.35
N VAL A 136 3.87 -19.70 5.22
CA VAL A 136 3.71 -18.23 5.08
C VAL A 136 4.73 -17.73 4.05
N ARG A 137 4.24 -16.96 3.10
CA ARG A 137 5.04 -16.24 2.10
C ARG A 137 4.78 -14.76 2.26
N ALA A 138 5.80 -13.99 2.63
CA ALA A 138 5.76 -12.54 2.60
C ALA A 138 6.08 -12.05 1.19
N ASP A 139 5.35 -11.05 0.75
CA ASP A 139 5.65 -10.35 -0.50
C ASP A 139 6.63 -9.20 -0.25
N PRO A 140 7.63 -9.00 -1.12
CA PRO A 140 8.60 -7.90 -1.00
C PRO A 140 8.00 -6.59 -1.51
N VAL A 141 6.84 -6.22 -0.96
CA VAL A 141 6.12 -5.02 -1.40
C VAL A 141 6.76 -3.75 -0.85
N GLN A 142 6.71 -2.71 -1.66
CA GLN A 142 6.99 -1.34 -1.25
C GLN A 142 5.70 -0.52 -1.27
N GLY A 143 5.66 0.59 -0.53
CA GLY A 143 4.49 1.45 -0.45
C GLY A 143 4.41 2.20 0.87
N LEU A 144 3.22 2.66 1.21
CA LEU A 144 2.97 3.44 2.41
C LEU A 144 2.26 2.58 3.47
N LEU A 145 2.92 2.40 4.61
CA LEU A 145 2.33 1.98 5.86
C LEU A 145 2.65 3.03 6.92
N GLY A 146 1.64 3.76 7.36
CA GLY A 146 1.84 4.84 8.30
C GLY A 146 0.54 5.55 8.66
N LEU A 147 0.63 6.70 9.30
CA LEU A 147 -0.51 7.48 9.75
C LEU A 147 -0.54 8.82 9.00
N ALA A 148 -1.58 9.05 8.24
CA ALA A 148 -1.88 10.37 7.69
C ALA A 148 -2.47 11.26 8.79
N VAL A 149 -1.97 12.47 8.93
CA VAL A 149 -2.50 13.48 9.87
C VAL A 149 -3.65 14.20 9.20
N THR A 150 -4.88 13.82 9.54
CA THR A 150 -6.11 14.31 8.90
C THR A 150 -6.91 15.27 9.78
N GLY A 151 -6.70 15.22 11.11
CA GLY A 151 -7.40 16.09 12.06
C GLY A 151 -7.07 17.56 11.84
N ARG A 152 -8.09 18.40 11.93
CA ARG A 152 -7.97 19.85 11.88
C ARG A 152 -8.20 20.42 13.27
N GLY A 153 -7.56 21.53 13.55
CA GLY A 153 -7.69 22.22 14.83
C GLY A 153 -6.36 22.50 15.49
N ARG A 154 -6.40 23.34 16.52
CA ARG A 154 -5.22 23.98 17.14
C ARG A 154 -4.07 23.03 17.48
N LEU A 155 -4.36 21.78 17.90
CA LEU A 155 -3.33 20.82 18.28
C LEU A 155 -2.51 20.37 17.06
N LEU A 156 -3.18 19.85 16.03
CA LEU A 156 -2.51 19.29 14.86
C LEU A 156 -2.16 20.34 13.79
N ASP A 157 -2.70 21.54 13.86
CA ASP A 157 -2.27 22.67 13.03
C ASP A 157 -0.84 23.12 13.41
N ASN A 158 -0.40 22.80 14.63
CA ASN A 158 0.97 23.07 15.08
C ASN A 158 1.95 22.03 14.54
N ALA A 159 2.88 22.43 13.69
CA ALA A 159 3.89 21.55 13.08
C ALA A 159 4.79 20.88 14.12
N ALA A 160 5.17 21.59 15.20
CA ALA A 160 5.99 21.02 16.26
C ALA A 160 5.26 19.89 17.01
N VAL A 161 3.93 19.98 17.16
CA VAL A 161 3.12 18.89 17.75
C VAL A 161 3.09 17.69 16.82
N ARG A 162 2.94 17.88 15.50
CA ARG A 162 2.99 16.77 14.54
C ARG A 162 4.35 16.08 14.55
N ALA A 163 5.44 16.85 14.61
CA ALA A 163 6.79 16.30 14.78
C ALA A 163 6.94 15.54 16.10
N ALA A 164 6.42 16.07 17.21
CA ALA A 164 6.44 15.39 18.51
C ALA A 164 5.70 14.05 18.49
N ILE A 165 4.54 13.97 17.82
CA ILE A 165 3.82 12.71 17.62
C ILE A 165 4.66 11.72 16.81
N ASN A 166 5.33 12.16 15.74
CA ASN A 166 6.18 11.32 14.91
C ASN A 166 7.40 10.79 15.68
N MET A 167 8.07 11.64 16.46
CA MET A 167 9.20 11.27 17.33
C MET A 167 8.83 10.24 18.40
N ALA A 168 7.63 10.34 18.97
CA ALA A 168 7.20 9.51 20.10
C ALA A 168 7.04 8.03 19.75
N ILE A 169 6.77 7.69 18.49
CA ILE A 169 6.45 6.32 18.08
C ILE A 169 7.71 5.47 18.01
N ASP A 170 7.77 4.44 18.86
CA ASP A 170 8.84 3.44 18.88
C ASP A 170 8.59 2.35 17.85
N ARG A 171 9.09 2.57 16.65
CA ARG A 171 8.95 1.64 15.52
C ARG A 171 9.69 0.34 15.72
N SER A 172 10.73 0.31 16.58
CA SER A 172 11.52 -0.89 16.86
C SER A 172 10.69 -2.02 17.49
N GLN A 173 9.55 -1.70 18.09
CA GLN A 173 8.64 -2.67 18.69
C GLN A 173 7.70 -3.36 17.67
N LEU A 174 7.53 -2.77 16.49
CA LEU A 174 6.58 -3.29 15.49
C LEU A 174 6.93 -4.70 14.98
N PRO A 175 8.20 -5.08 14.71
CA PRO A 175 8.54 -6.43 14.27
C PRO A 175 8.21 -7.51 15.31
N ALA A 176 8.27 -7.19 16.60
CA ALA A 176 7.88 -8.11 17.67
C ALA A 176 6.35 -8.29 17.74
N LEU A 177 5.59 -7.25 17.47
CA LEU A 177 4.12 -7.28 17.44
C LEU A 177 3.56 -7.94 16.18
N LEU A 178 4.26 -7.80 15.07
CA LEU A 178 3.85 -8.25 13.74
C LEU A 178 4.97 -9.10 13.11
N PRO A 179 5.24 -10.31 13.67
CA PRO A 179 6.38 -11.12 13.29
C PRO A 179 6.19 -11.74 11.91
N ILE A 180 6.77 -11.11 10.89
CA ILE A 180 6.84 -11.62 9.52
C ILE A 180 8.27 -11.47 8.98
N GLY A 181 8.79 -12.54 8.37
CA GLY A 181 10.16 -12.53 7.84
C GLY A 181 10.37 -11.51 6.72
N GLY A 182 11.52 -10.82 6.75
CA GLY A 182 11.91 -9.88 5.70
C GLY A 182 11.25 -8.51 5.77
N TRP A 183 10.41 -8.25 6.78
CA TRP A 183 9.81 -6.93 6.97
C TRP A 183 10.64 -6.05 7.89
N ALA A 184 10.80 -4.78 7.51
CA ALA A 184 11.48 -3.78 8.29
C ALA A 184 10.60 -2.53 8.49
N THR A 185 10.79 -1.88 9.62
CA THR A 185 10.19 -0.56 9.91
C THR A 185 10.99 0.55 9.24
N SER A 186 10.36 1.69 9.03
CA SER A 186 11.02 2.89 8.51
C SER A 186 10.33 4.13 9.07
N ASP A 187 11.12 5.15 9.34
CA ASP A 187 10.66 6.51 9.61
C ASP A 187 10.79 7.43 8.38
N ARG A 188 11.26 6.90 7.25
CA ARG A 188 11.39 7.62 5.98
C ARG A 188 10.10 7.54 5.18
N LEU A 189 9.76 8.64 4.52
CA LEU A 189 8.60 8.72 3.63
C LEU A 189 8.80 7.90 2.36
N ILE A 190 10.01 7.87 1.83
CA ILE A 190 10.38 7.23 0.57
C ILE A 190 11.48 6.19 0.84
N PRO A 191 11.43 4.99 0.23
CA PRO A 191 12.53 4.01 0.28
C PRO A 191 13.79 4.52 -0.45
N ASP A 192 14.96 4.04 -0.03
CA ASP A 192 16.28 4.51 -0.51
C ASP A 192 16.55 4.32 -2.02
N GLN A 193 15.78 3.48 -2.70
CA GLN A 193 16.09 2.98 -4.05
C GLN A 193 15.29 3.65 -5.16
N LEU A 194 14.64 4.79 -4.89
CA LEU A 194 13.80 5.47 -5.87
C LEU A 194 14.50 6.63 -6.57
N ASP A 195 13.81 7.19 -7.57
CA ASP A 195 14.27 8.19 -8.53
C ASP A 195 14.41 9.63 -7.97
N LEU A 196 14.98 9.78 -6.76
CA LEU A 196 15.21 11.08 -6.11
C LEU A 196 16.49 11.79 -6.56
N GLY A 197 17.45 11.05 -7.14
CA GLY A 197 18.80 11.58 -7.47
C GLY A 197 19.68 11.86 -6.26
N ARG A 198 19.18 11.64 -5.03
CA ARG A 198 19.87 11.72 -3.74
C ARG A 198 19.22 10.78 -2.73
N PRO A 199 19.89 10.47 -1.60
CA PRO A 199 19.23 9.76 -0.51
C PRO A 199 17.98 10.50 -0.02
N PRO A 200 16.92 9.79 0.43
CA PRO A 200 15.74 10.38 1.03
C PRO A 200 16.09 11.25 2.24
N THR A 201 15.28 12.29 2.47
CA THR A 201 15.47 13.19 3.61
C THR A 201 15.24 12.44 4.92
N GLU A 202 16.18 12.57 5.84
CA GLU A 202 16.01 12.12 7.22
C GLU A 202 15.41 13.23 8.06
N HIS A 203 14.67 12.84 9.10
CA HIS A 203 14.21 13.80 10.08
C HIS A 203 15.39 14.33 10.94
N ASP A 204 15.35 15.58 11.38
CA ASP A 204 16.38 16.19 12.22
C ASP A 204 16.65 15.41 13.53
N TRP A 205 15.65 14.67 13.98
CA TRP A 205 15.73 13.82 15.17
C TRP A 205 16.15 12.36 14.88
N ALA A 206 16.45 12.00 13.64
CA ALA A 206 16.74 10.60 13.26
C ALA A 206 17.92 10.00 14.04
N ALA A 207 18.95 10.80 14.34
CA ALA A 207 20.11 10.38 15.10
C ALA A 207 19.88 10.28 16.62
N LEU A 208 18.76 10.78 17.15
CA LEU A 208 18.48 10.75 18.58
C LEU A 208 18.03 9.36 19.04
N SER A 209 18.41 8.99 20.25
CA SER A 209 17.86 7.83 20.94
C SER A 209 16.37 7.97 21.21
N MET A 210 15.68 6.86 21.47
CA MET A 210 14.25 6.89 21.75
C MET A 210 13.90 7.72 23.00
N ASP A 211 14.77 7.71 24.00
CA ASP A 211 14.58 8.50 25.23
C ASP A 211 14.72 9.99 24.96
N GLU A 212 15.71 10.40 24.17
CA GLU A 212 15.87 11.80 23.75
C GLU A 212 14.71 12.27 22.89
N ARG A 213 14.23 11.45 21.94
CA ARG A 213 13.03 11.74 21.14
C ARG A 213 11.81 11.95 22.02
N ARG A 214 11.58 11.08 23.01
CA ARG A 214 10.47 11.20 23.96
C ARG A 214 10.58 12.42 24.84
N ALA A 215 11.79 12.75 25.32
CA ALA A 215 12.02 13.93 26.12
C ALA A 215 11.69 15.21 25.33
N GLN A 216 12.17 15.34 24.10
CA GLN A 216 11.88 16.50 23.23
C GLN A 216 10.39 16.59 22.90
N ALA A 217 9.76 15.46 22.54
CA ALA A 217 8.35 15.39 22.24
C ALA A 217 7.49 15.79 23.46
N SER A 218 7.81 15.25 24.64
CA SER A 218 7.13 15.58 25.91
C SER A 218 7.25 17.05 26.27
N ALA A 219 8.44 17.63 26.10
CA ALA A 219 8.67 19.08 26.32
C ALA A 219 7.78 19.92 25.38
N THR A 220 7.65 19.52 24.12
CA THR A 220 6.79 20.20 23.14
C THR A 220 5.31 20.13 23.54
N ILE A 221 4.82 18.96 23.93
CA ILE A 221 3.43 18.80 24.36
C ILE A 221 3.16 19.53 25.68
N THR A 222 4.11 19.53 26.62
CA THR A 222 4.00 20.27 27.88
C THR A 222 3.89 21.76 27.62
N ARG A 223 4.72 22.34 26.76
CA ARG A 223 4.64 23.75 26.36
C ARG A 223 3.28 24.06 25.72
N TRP A 224 2.85 23.24 24.77
CA TRP A 224 1.53 23.42 24.14
C TRP A 224 0.41 23.42 25.18
N ARG A 225 0.46 22.49 26.15
CA ARG A 225 -0.52 22.38 27.24
C ARG A 225 -0.52 23.61 28.16
N THR A 226 0.64 24.14 28.45
CA THR A 226 0.77 25.39 29.25
C THR A 226 0.10 26.57 28.55
N ASP A 227 0.29 26.69 27.24
CA ASP A 227 -0.21 27.81 26.44
C ASP A 227 -1.67 27.69 26.06
N ARG A 228 -2.21 26.47 25.95
CA ARG A 228 -3.51 26.19 25.31
C ARG A 228 -4.45 25.33 26.13
N GLY A 229 -4.02 24.83 27.30
CA GLY A 229 -4.77 23.89 28.13
C GLY A 229 -4.57 22.42 27.72
N PRO A 230 -5.30 21.50 28.35
CA PRO A 230 -5.13 20.07 28.12
C PRO A 230 -5.47 19.70 26.66
N PRO A 231 -4.61 18.91 25.98
CA PRO A 231 -4.87 18.47 24.62
C PRO A 231 -6.07 17.51 24.58
N PRO A 232 -6.93 17.60 23.56
CA PRO A 232 -8.03 16.64 23.38
C PRO A 232 -7.49 15.24 23.04
N PRO A 233 -8.23 14.17 23.36
CA PRO A 233 -7.84 12.82 22.93
C PRO A 233 -7.77 12.70 21.42
N LEU A 234 -6.64 12.20 20.92
CA LEU A 234 -6.42 11.94 19.47
C LEU A 234 -7.30 10.76 19.01
N ARG A 235 -8.06 10.97 17.96
CA ARG A 235 -8.86 9.93 17.30
C ARG A 235 -8.00 9.25 16.23
N ILE A 236 -7.72 7.95 16.43
CA ILE A 236 -6.91 7.17 15.49
C ILE A 236 -7.81 6.21 14.72
N ALA A 237 -7.97 6.45 13.42
CA ALA A 237 -8.75 5.60 12.53
C ALA A 237 -7.93 4.39 12.09
N LEU A 238 -8.36 3.21 12.51
CA LEU A 238 -7.74 1.93 12.18
C LEU A 238 -8.78 0.92 11.68
N PRO A 239 -8.40 0.01 10.77
CA PRO A 239 -9.26 -1.09 10.35
C PRO A 239 -9.52 -2.03 11.53
N GLN A 240 -10.53 -2.91 11.39
CA GLN A 240 -10.76 -3.97 12.36
C GLN A 240 -9.71 -5.09 12.18
N GLY A 241 -9.45 -5.85 13.23
CA GLY A 241 -8.55 -6.99 13.22
C GLY A 241 -7.53 -6.96 14.36
N PRO A 242 -6.98 -8.13 14.75
CA PRO A 242 -6.07 -8.24 15.87
C PRO A 242 -4.76 -7.45 15.66
N GLY A 243 -4.20 -7.44 14.45
CA GLY A 243 -2.99 -6.66 14.17
C GLY A 243 -3.20 -5.16 14.33
N ALA A 244 -4.36 -4.64 13.92
CA ALA A 244 -4.70 -3.24 14.15
C ALA A 244 -4.93 -2.93 15.65
N THR A 245 -5.38 -3.91 16.44
CA THR A 245 -5.51 -3.77 17.90
C THR A 245 -4.14 -3.69 18.57
N LEU A 246 -3.19 -4.52 18.16
CA LEU A 246 -1.81 -4.45 18.63
C LEU A 246 -1.14 -3.13 18.27
N LEU A 247 -1.30 -2.69 17.01
CA LEU A 247 -0.79 -1.38 16.56
C LEU A 247 -1.39 -0.25 17.40
N PHE A 248 -2.71 -0.27 17.67
CA PHE A 248 -3.34 0.74 18.53
C PHE A 248 -2.77 0.72 19.94
N GLY A 249 -2.50 -0.45 20.52
CA GLY A 249 -1.85 -0.59 21.83
C GLY A 249 -0.50 0.10 21.89
N LEU A 250 0.34 -0.11 20.87
CA LEU A 250 1.63 0.57 20.72
C LEU A 250 1.47 2.09 20.65
N LEU A 251 0.64 2.57 19.72
CA LEU A 251 0.42 4.00 19.51
C LEU A 251 -0.12 4.69 20.78
N ARG A 252 -1.08 4.06 21.46
CA ARG A 252 -1.63 4.57 22.70
C ARG A 252 -0.57 4.68 23.80
N ARG A 253 0.28 3.67 23.95
CA ARG A 253 1.38 3.67 24.92
C ARG A 253 2.37 4.80 24.61
N ASP A 254 2.81 4.91 23.36
CA ASP A 254 3.87 5.84 22.97
C ASP A 254 3.38 7.30 23.01
N LEU A 255 2.14 7.55 22.59
CA LEU A 255 1.51 8.86 22.76
C LEU A 255 1.28 9.22 24.23
N GLY A 256 0.91 8.23 25.06
CA GLY A 256 0.79 8.40 26.51
C GLY A 256 2.09 8.81 27.17
N ALA A 257 3.23 8.28 26.70
CA ALA A 257 4.56 8.63 27.22
C ALA A 257 4.93 10.11 27.02
N ILE A 258 4.31 10.80 26.09
CA ILE A 258 4.50 12.23 25.84
C ILE A 258 3.33 13.11 26.31
N GLY A 259 2.38 12.52 27.09
CA GLY A 259 1.26 13.27 27.68
C GLY A 259 0.05 13.44 26.75
N LEU A 260 -0.05 12.70 25.66
CA LEU A 260 -1.21 12.66 24.78
C LEU A 260 -2.07 11.42 25.05
N THR A 261 -3.39 11.59 25.02
CA THR A 261 -4.33 10.45 25.07
C THR A 261 -4.83 10.11 23.66
N ALA A 262 -5.15 8.84 23.44
CA ALA A 262 -5.64 8.37 22.16
C ALA A 262 -6.84 7.46 22.29
N ARG A 263 -7.79 7.53 21.34
CA ARG A 263 -8.88 6.60 21.18
C ARG A 263 -8.97 6.07 19.75
N ARG A 264 -9.31 4.80 19.62
CA ARG A 264 -9.51 4.17 18.31
C ARG A 264 -10.89 4.50 17.76
N VAL A 265 -10.96 4.76 16.47
CA VAL A 265 -12.22 4.93 15.73
C VAL A 265 -12.19 4.08 14.43
N PRO A 266 -13.36 3.72 13.86
CA PRO A 266 -13.41 3.05 12.55
C PRO A 266 -12.76 3.88 11.42
N LEU A 267 -12.27 3.22 10.37
CA LEU A 267 -11.68 3.90 9.21
C LEU A 267 -12.64 4.88 8.52
N SER A 268 -13.94 4.63 8.58
CA SER A 268 -14.97 5.50 7.99
C SER A 268 -15.28 6.74 8.80
N SER A 269 -14.79 6.83 10.04
CA SER A 269 -15.08 7.96 10.94
C SER A 269 -14.11 9.12 10.70
N ASP A 270 -14.52 10.33 11.11
CA ASP A 270 -13.59 11.44 11.26
C ASP A 270 -12.49 11.08 12.26
N ALA A 271 -11.28 11.40 11.91
CA ALA A 271 -10.10 11.04 12.68
C ALA A 271 -9.04 12.14 12.65
N ASP A 272 -8.18 12.11 13.64
CA ASP A 272 -7.02 12.99 13.73
C ASP A 272 -5.79 12.36 13.06
N LEU A 273 -5.66 11.04 13.23
CA LEU A 273 -4.67 10.20 12.56
C LEU A 273 -5.40 9.05 11.87
N ARG A 274 -5.05 8.77 10.63
CA ARG A 274 -5.66 7.70 9.82
C ARG A 274 -4.61 6.76 9.27
N LEU A 275 -4.79 5.45 9.47
CA LEU A 275 -3.89 4.46 8.88
C LEU A 275 -3.99 4.49 7.34
N VAL A 276 -2.84 4.58 6.71
CA VAL A 276 -2.60 4.32 5.30
C VAL A 276 -1.87 3.00 5.20
N ASP A 277 -2.34 2.08 4.35
CA ASP A 277 -1.76 0.75 4.10
C ASP A 277 -1.90 0.45 2.60
N GLU A 278 -1.06 1.07 1.79
CA GLU A 278 -1.12 1.03 0.33
C GLU A 278 0.18 0.49 -0.27
N VAL A 279 0.08 -0.51 -1.14
CA VAL A 279 1.19 -1.02 -1.95
C VAL A 279 1.41 -0.06 -3.12
N ALA A 280 2.66 0.31 -3.36
CA ALA A 280 3.00 1.17 -4.48
C ALA A 280 2.61 0.52 -5.81
N ALA A 281 1.94 1.28 -6.66
CA ALA A 281 1.51 0.80 -7.95
C ALA A 281 2.69 0.69 -8.94
N TYR A 282 3.69 1.54 -8.79
CA TYR A 282 4.94 1.57 -9.54
C TYR A 282 6.05 2.19 -8.68
N ASP A 283 7.31 1.97 -9.08
CA ASP A 283 8.50 2.40 -8.33
C ASP A 283 8.90 3.82 -8.75
N SER A 284 8.32 4.81 -8.08
CA SER A 284 8.67 6.21 -8.27
C SER A 284 8.37 7.02 -7.01
N ALA A 285 9.24 7.94 -6.67
CA ALA A 285 9.02 8.92 -5.61
C ALA A 285 7.74 9.73 -5.82
N LEU A 286 7.38 10.03 -7.07
CA LEU A 286 6.14 10.74 -7.41
C LEU A 286 4.90 10.00 -6.92
N TRP A 287 4.91 8.65 -6.96
CA TRP A 287 3.79 7.89 -6.42
C TRP A 287 3.61 8.13 -4.92
N TYR A 288 4.70 8.08 -4.15
CA TYR A 288 4.66 8.27 -2.69
C TYR A 288 4.20 9.68 -2.34
N LEU A 289 4.81 10.69 -2.96
CA LEU A 289 4.53 12.09 -2.65
C LEU A 289 3.10 12.49 -3.07
N GLY A 290 2.60 11.98 -4.20
CA GLY A 290 1.22 12.19 -4.61
C GLY A 290 0.19 11.57 -3.64
N ARG A 291 0.58 10.55 -2.85
CA ARG A 291 -0.30 9.95 -1.83
C ARG A 291 -0.33 10.73 -0.52
N VAL A 292 0.59 11.65 -0.30
CA VAL A 292 0.69 12.48 0.92
C VAL A 292 0.60 13.97 0.63
N GLY A 293 0.18 14.37 -0.58
CA GLY A 293 -0.08 15.74 -0.99
C GLY A 293 -1.44 16.27 -0.50
N CYS A 294 -1.70 17.55 -0.76
CA CYS A 294 -2.88 18.27 -0.26
C CYS A 294 -4.21 17.74 -0.82
N ALA A 295 -4.20 17.16 -2.01
CA ALA A 295 -5.36 16.50 -2.61
C ALA A 295 -5.92 15.36 -1.72
N ARG A 296 -5.11 14.79 -0.83
CA ARG A 296 -5.50 13.71 0.10
C ARG A 296 -6.15 14.21 1.39
N LYS A 297 -6.37 15.52 1.53
CA LYS A 297 -7.01 16.14 2.71
C LYS A 297 -6.29 15.85 4.02
N ILE A 298 -4.97 15.72 3.98
CA ILE A 298 -4.10 15.61 5.14
C ILE A 298 -3.48 16.97 5.49
N HIS A 299 -2.73 17.06 6.58
CA HIS A 299 -1.82 18.19 6.78
C HIS A 299 -0.72 18.13 5.75
N CYS A 300 -0.64 19.09 4.86
CA CYS A 300 0.22 19.11 3.69
C CYS A 300 0.94 20.45 3.52
N SER A 301 1.94 20.48 2.66
CA SER A 301 2.66 21.66 2.23
C SER A 301 2.26 22.02 0.80
N ASN A 302 1.67 23.22 0.60
CA ASN A 302 1.35 23.72 -0.72
C ASN A 302 2.64 23.94 -1.56
N ASP A 303 3.74 24.33 -0.91
CA ASP A 303 5.03 24.50 -1.60
C ASP A 303 5.55 23.15 -2.11
N ALA A 304 5.36 22.07 -1.34
CA ALA A 304 5.72 20.73 -1.79
C ALA A 304 4.87 20.32 -3.02
N ASP A 305 3.57 20.55 -2.99
CA ASP A 305 2.69 20.25 -4.14
C ASP A 305 3.07 21.08 -5.37
N ALA A 306 3.45 22.35 -5.19
CA ALA A 306 3.95 23.19 -6.28
C ALA A 306 5.24 22.63 -6.89
N GLN A 307 6.18 22.10 -6.06
CA GLN A 307 7.37 21.42 -6.56
C GLN A 307 7.03 20.12 -7.32
N LEU A 308 6.05 19.34 -6.85
CA LEU A 308 5.59 18.15 -7.57
C LEU A 308 4.96 18.49 -8.93
N GLN A 309 4.17 19.54 -8.98
CA GLN A 309 3.60 20.03 -10.24
C GLN A 309 4.71 20.47 -11.19
N ALA A 310 5.68 21.24 -10.71
CA ALA A 310 6.84 21.64 -11.51
C ALA A 310 7.67 20.43 -11.98
N ALA A 311 7.86 19.42 -11.12
CA ALA A 311 8.53 18.17 -11.49
C ALA A 311 7.81 17.43 -12.63
N SER A 312 6.48 17.45 -12.64
CA SER A 312 5.69 16.80 -13.69
C SER A 312 5.85 17.47 -15.06
N LEU A 313 6.25 18.73 -15.08
CA LEU A 313 6.44 19.53 -16.28
C LEU A 313 7.92 19.69 -16.66
N ALA A 314 8.83 19.17 -15.85
CA ALA A 314 10.28 19.31 -16.04
C ALA A 314 10.71 18.70 -17.36
N SER A 315 11.57 19.43 -18.08
CA SER A 315 12.09 19.05 -19.40
C SER A 315 13.21 18.02 -19.34
N SER A 316 13.90 17.91 -18.21
CA SER A 316 15.01 16.97 -18.02
C SER A 316 14.81 16.05 -16.80
N PRO A 317 15.39 14.83 -16.82
CA PRO A 317 15.37 13.93 -15.67
C PRO A 317 16.04 14.55 -14.43
N THR A 318 17.11 15.31 -14.60
CA THR A 318 17.85 15.95 -13.50
C THR A 318 17.02 17.04 -12.84
N GLU A 319 16.38 17.90 -13.61
CA GLU A 319 15.48 18.92 -13.07
C GLU A 319 14.31 18.25 -12.31
N ARG A 320 13.72 17.21 -12.89
CA ARG A 320 12.64 16.45 -12.23
C ARG A 320 13.09 15.88 -10.90
N ALA A 321 14.24 15.20 -10.85
CA ALA A 321 14.78 14.63 -9.62
C ALA A 321 15.02 15.72 -8.56
N THR A 322 15.55 16.88 -8.95
CA THR A 322 15.75 18.02 -8.04
C THR A 322 14.45 18.53 -7.45
N ARG A 323 13.40 18.71 -8.29
CA ARG A 323 12.08 19.17 -7.83
C ARG A 323 11.40 18.15 -6.91
N VAL A 324 11.48 16.87 -7.25
CA VAL A 324 10.93 15.78 -6.43
C VAL A 324 11.63 15.72 -5.07
N ALA A 325 12.96 15.86 -5.04
CA ALA A 325 13.74 15.90 -3.81
C ALA A 325 13.41 17.13 -2.93
N GLN A 326 13.13 18.29 -3.52
CA GLN A 326 12.67 19.47 -2.80
C GLN A 326 11.26 19.26 -2.21
N ALA A 327 10.35 18.67 -2.99
CA ALA A 327 9.02 18.36 -2.49
C ALA A 327 9.05 17.38 -1.32
N GLU A 328 9.87 16.33 -1.42
CA GLU A 328 10.05 15.33 -0.38
C GLU A 328 10.55 15.97 0.92
N ALA A 329 11.59 16.81 0.88
CA ALA A 329 12.12 17.49 2.05
C ALA A 329 11.06 18.37 2.74
N LEU A 330 10.26 19.11 1.97
CA LEU A 330 9.15 19.92 2.50
C LEU A 330 8.07 19.07 3.17
N MET A 331 7.73 17.92 2.59
CA MET A 331 6.72 17.00 3.17
C MET A 331 7.22 16.36 4.46
N VAL A 332 8.48 15.95 4.50
CA VAL A 332 9.13 15.38 5.71
C VAL A 332 9.13 16.42 6.83
N ALA A 333 9.56 17.65 6.56
CA ALA A 333 9.56 18.75 7.55
C ALA A 333 8.13 19.08 8.04
N HIS A 334 7.13 18.95 7.17
CA HIS A 334 5.73 19.24 7.51
C HIS A 334 5.11 18.22 8.48
N ASN A 335 5.60 16.99 8.51
CA ASN A 335 5.07 15.88 9.33
C ASN A 335 3.57 15.65 9.16
N GLY A 336 3.08 15.75 7.94
CA GLY A 336 1.66 15.44 7.59
C GLY A 336 1.38 13.95 7.43
N TYR A 337 2.43 13.17 7.31
CA TYR A 337 2.42 11.71 7.27
C TYR A 337 3.49 11.18 8.22
N ILE A 338 3.16 10.14 8.96
CA ILE A 338 4.01 9.49 9.96
C ILE A 338 4.29 8.07 9.48
N PRO A 339 5.45 7.80 8.88
CA PRO A 339 5.80 6.47 8.38
C PRO A 339 5.93 5.45 9.52
N LEU A 340 5.57 4.20 9.25
CA LEU A 340 5.80 3.05 10.13
C LEU A 340 6.66 1.96 9.46
N GLY A 341 6.63 1.87 8.14
CA GLY A 341 7.40 0.90 7.35
C GLY A 341 6.76 0.61 6.00
N ALA A 342 7.18 -0.45 5.34
CA ALA A 342 6.53 -0.96 4.14
C ALA A 342 5.21 -1.68 4.50
N PRO A 343 4.22 -1.74 3.59
CA PRO A 343 3.01 -2.53 3.80
C PRO A 343 3.33 -4.01 4.05
N ILE A 344 2.56 -4.66 4.92
CA ILE A 344 2.68 -6.10 5.12
C ILE A 344 1.67 -6.80 4.21
N ARG A 345 2.17 -7.65 3.30
CA ARG A 345 1.39 -8.54 2.46
C ARG A 345 1.91 -9.97 2.59
N TRP A 346 1.01 -10.90 2.80
CA TRP A 346 1.38 -12.29 2.95
C TRP A 346 0.34 -13.23 2.32
N SER A 347 0.82 -14.44 2.02
CA SER A 347 0.03 -15.53 1.47
C SER A 347 0.31 -16.81 2.24
N LEU A 348 -0.66 -17.74 2.27
CA LEU A 348 -0.44 -19.11 2.72
C LEU A 348 -0.35 -20.02 1.51
N VAL A 349 0.72 -20.78 1.40
CA VAL A 349 1.01 -21.63 0.24
C VAL A 349 1.24 -23.07 0.71
N SER A 350 0.40 -23.98 0.24
CA SER A 350 0.55 -25.41 0.55
C SER A 350 1.85 -25.97 -0.04
N LYS A 351 2.51 -26.87 0.67
CA LYS A 351 3.72 -27.59 0.19
C LYS A 351 3.49 -28.36 -1.13
N ARG A 352 2.22 -28.68 -1.46
CA ARG A 352 1.83 -29.37 -2.70
C ARG A 352 1.58 -28.42 -3.87
N LEU A 353 1.61 -27.09 -3.63
CA LEU A 353 1.38 -26.09 -4.67
C LEU A 353 2.72 -25.52 -5.13
N ASN A 354 2.97 -25.61 -6.43
CA ASN A 354 4.15 -25.04 -7.09
C ASN A 354 3.77 -23.85 -7.96
N GLY A 355 4.78 -23.11 -8.43
CA GLY A 355 4.61 -21.95 -9.30
C GLY A 355 4.19 -20.67 -8.57
N PHE A 356 4.08 -20.69 -7.23
CA PHE A 356 3.88 -19.46 -6.46
C PHE A 356 5.19 -18.68 -6.37
N LEU A 357 5.15 -17.43 -6.77
CA LEU A 357 6.27 -16.49 -6.65
C LEU A 357 5.82 -15.28 -5.82
N PRO A 358 6.66 -14.81 -4.88
CA PRO A 358 6.44 -13.53 -4.22
C PRO A 358 6.33 -12.40 -5.24
N SER A 359 5.50 -11.40 -4.96
CA SER A 359 5.21 -10.31 -5.89
C SER A 359 5.46 -8.94 -5.23
N PRO A 360 6.24 -8.04 -5.86
CA PRO A 360 6.47 -6.70 -5.34
C PRO A 360 5.19 -5.84 -5.33
N ARG A 361 4.10 -6.34 -5.93
CA ARG A 361 2.78 -5.68 -5.93
C ARG A 361 1.71 -6.51 -5.22
N ALA A 362 2.09 -7.59 -4.53
CA ALA A 362 1.18 -8.55 -3.90
C ALA A 362 0.09 -9.09 -4.86
N ARG A 363 0.46 -9.31 -6.11
CA ARG A 363 -0.41 -9.82 -7.17
C ARG A 363 0.18 -11.09 -7.75
N HIS A 364 -0.59 -12.16 -7.72
CA HIS A 364 -0.11 -13.50 -8.04
C HIS A 364 -0.87 -14.08 -9.22
N PRO A 365 -0.20 -14.32 -10.37
CA PRO A 365 -0.81 -14.99 -11.51
C PRO A 365 -1.21 -16.42 -11.15
N LEU A 366 -2.48 -16.78 -11.37
CA LEU A 366 -2.99 -18.10 -11.01
C LEU A 366 -2.73 -19.17 -12.08
N ASN A 367 -2.38 -18.75 -13.29
CA ASN A 367 -2.08 -19.64 -14.42
C ASN A 367 -0.76 -20.39 -14.29
N HIS A 368 0.17 -19.90 -13.48
CA HIS A 368 1.46 -20.55 -13.21
C HIS A 368 1.39 -21.57 -12.06
N LEU A 369 0.27 -21.63 -11.35
CA LEU A 369 0.11 -22.52 -10.22
C LEU A 369 -0.24 -23.95 -10.67
N PHE A 370 0.44 -24.94 -10.13
CA PHE A 370 0.13 -26.36 -10.39
C PHE A 370 0.39 -27.21 -9.15
N ARG A 371 -0.31 -28.33 -9.04
CA ARG A 371 -0.05 -29.35 -8.01
C ARG A 371 1.05 -30.27 -8.49
N ARG A 372 1.97 -30.63 -7.63
CA ARG A 372 2.84 -31.79 -7.84
C ARG A 372 1.94 -33.04 -7.88
N THR A 373 1.92 -33.75 -8.98
CA THR A 373 1.54 -35.15 -9.03
C THR A 373 2.70 -35.93 -8.42
N ASN A 374 2.45 -36.65 -7.33
CA ASN A 374 3.41 -37.62 -6.79
C ASN A 374 3.58 -38.75 -7.78
#